data_16040064f1b9d9db572c33eea753a9ac
#
_entry.id   16040064f1b9d9db572c33eea753a9ac
#
_cell.length_a   1.000
_cell.length_b   1.000
_cell.length_c   1.000
_cell.angle_alpha   90.00
_cell.angle_beta   90.00
_cell.angle_gamma   90.00
#
_symmetry.space_group_name_H-M   'P 1'
#
loop_
_entity.id
_entity.type
_entity.pdbx_description
1 polymer ?
#
loop_
_entity_poly.entity_id
_entity_poly.type
_entity_poly.pdbx_seq_one_letter_code
_entity_poly.pdbx_strand_id
1 'polypeptide(L)'
;MLDLHNIYKTFNAGTVNEKTALNGLNLHLNEGDFVTVIGGNGAGKSTMLNAVAGTWFVDEGKITIDDIDVTKLPEHKRAKYLGRVFQDPMTGTAATMQIEENMALAARRGMTRSLKAGITAKEREFYREQLKILGLGLEDRLTSK
;
A
#
# COMPACT_ATOMS: atom_id res chain seq x y z
N MET A 1 6.00 -2.73 -12.92
CA MET A 1 6.31 -4.19 -12.94
C MET A 1 6.56 -4.67 -11.51
N LEU A 2 6.06 -5.86 -11.12
CA LEU A 2 6.28 -6.45 -9.79
C LEU A 2 6.76 -7.88 -9.95
N ASP A 3 7.87 -8.23 -9.27
CA ASP A 3 8.38 -9.59 -9.22
C ASP A 3 8.54 -10.08 -7.78
N LEU A 4 8.00 -11.26 -7.54
CA LEU A 4 8.24 -12.07 -6.35
C LEU A 4 8.97 -13.33 -6.78
N HIS A 5 10.14 -13.58 -6.22
CA HIS A 5 10.96 -14.74 -6.58
C HIS A 5 11.29 -15.57 -5.32
N ASN A 6 10.81 -16.81 -5.32
CA ASN A 6 11.05 -17.80 -4.24
C ASN A 6 10.77 -17.25 -2.86
N ILE A 7 9.57 -16.70 -2.64
CA ILE A 7 9.21 -16.06 -1.37
C ILE A 7 8.79 -17.10 -0.36
N TYR A 8 9.47 -17.08 0.79
CA TYR A 8 9.13 -17.89 1.96
C TYR A 8 8.76 -16.99 3.13
N LYS A 9 7.72 -17.41 3.87
CA LYS A 9 7.33 -16.76 5.13
C LYS A 9 6.72 -17.76 6.09
N THR A 10 7.38 -17.94 7.24
CA THR A 10 6.93 -18.76 8.35
C THR A 10 6.73 -17.89 9.58
N PHE A 11 5.60 -18.03 10.23
CA PHE A 11 5.30 -17.38 11.49
C PHE A 11 5.54 -18.33 12.64
N ASN A 12 6.00 -17.81 13.78
CA ASN A 12 6.24 -18.55 15.02
C ASN A 12 7.15 -19.78 14.83
N ALA A 13 8.17 -19.65 13.97
CA ALA A 13 9.10 -20.74 13.69
C ALA A 13 9.66 -21.37 14.99
N GLY A 14 9.74 -22.72 15.02
CA GLY A 14 10.22 -23.48 16.17
C GLY A 14 9.24 -23.58 17.35
N THR A 15 8.00 -23.15 17.19
CA THR A 15 6.97 -23.26 18.23
C THR A 15 5.82 -24.18 17.80
N VAL A 16 4.96 -24.58 18.76
CA VAL A 16 3.76 -25.39 18.48
C VAL A 16 2.74 -24.66 17.58
N ASN A 17 2.87 -23.36 17.41
CA ASN A 17 2.03 -22.51 16.55
C ASN A 17 2.74 -22.13 15.26
N GLU A 18 3.77 -22.85 14.87
CA GLU A 18 4.48 -22.61 13.60
C GLU A 18 3.52 -22.75 12.42
N LYS A 19 3.58 -21.76 11.52
CA LYS A 19 2.77 -21.74 10.31
C LYS A 19 3.56 -21.17 9.15
N THR A 20 3.85 -22.01 8.16
CA THR A 20 4.36 -21.57 6.87
C THR A 20 3.21 -20.99 6.04
N ALA A 21 3.25 -19.69 5.80
CA ALA A 21 2.22 -18.97 5.08
C ALA A 21 2.56 -18.77 3.60
N LEU A 22 3.84 -18.65 3.27
CA LEU A 22 4.35 -18.62 1.88
C LEU A 22 5.46 -19.65 1.76
N ASN A 23 5.41 -20.45 0.71
CA ASN A 23 6.32 -21.57 0.50
C ASN A 23 6.80 -21.58 -0.97
N GLY A 24 7.85 -20.83 -1.27
CA GLY A 24 8.43 -20.73 -2.61
C GLY A 24 7.52 -19.99 -3.60
N LEU A 25 6.76 -18.97 -3.14
CA LEU A 25 5.86 -18.20 -3.99
C LEU A 25 6.64 -17.44 -5.06
N ASN A 26 6.21 -17.62 -6.31
CA ASN A 26 6.68 -16.85 -7.45
C ASN A 26 5.49 -16.13 -8.09
N LEU A 27 5.64 -14.85 -8.43
CA LEU A 27 4.64 -14.06 -9.12
C LEU A 27 5.35 -12.98 -9.94
N HIS A 28 4.96 -12.84 -11.21
CA HIS A 28 5.40 -11.77 -12.07
C HIS A 28 4.19 -11.00 -12.60
N LEU A 29 4.22 -9.68 -12.50
CA LEU A 29 3.20 -8.78 -13.03
C LEU A 29 3.86 -7.72 -13.91
N ASN A 30 3.37 -7.60 -15.14
CA ASN A 30 3.77 -6.53 -16.05
C ASN A 30 3.03 -5.23 -15.75
N GLU A 31 3.46 -4.16 -16.35
CA GLU A 31 2.73 -2.90 -16.35
C GLU A 31 1.36 -3.09 -17.04
N GLY A 32 0.30 -2.59 -16.39
CA GLY A 32 -1.07 -2.71 -16.88
C GLY A 32 -1.78 -4.01 -16.50
N ASP A 33 -1.10 -4.99 -15.90
CA ASP A 33 -1.74 -6.23 -15.46
C ASP A 33 -2.78 -5.96 -14.35
N PHE A 34 -3.92 -6.62 -14.47
CA PHE A 34 -4.94 -6.72 -13.42
C PHE A 34 -5.05 -8.16 -12.96
N VAL A 35 -4.70 -8.42 -11.71
CA VAL A 35 -4.64 -9.78 -11.16
C VAL A 35 -5.50 -9.93 -9.92
N THR A 36 -6.29 -10.99 -9.88
CA THR A 36 -7.10 -11.39 -8.72
C THR A 36 -6.45 -12.58 -8.01
N VAL A 37 -6.27 -12.45 -6.70
CA VAL A 37 -5.76 -13.54 -5.85
C VAL A 37 -6.92 -14.22 -5.13
N ILE A 38 -7.16 -15.49 -5.46
CA ILE A 38 -8.26 -16.31 -4.92
C ILE A 38 -7.69 -17.39 -4.02
N GLY A 39 -8.43 -17.76 -2.99
CA GLY A 39 -8.07 -18.84 -2.07
C GLY A 39 -8.87 -18.78 -0.76
N GLY A 40 -8.90 -19.86 -0.03
CA GLY A 40 -9.56 -19.97 1.28
C GLY A 40 -8.93 -19.10 2.37
N ASN A 41 -9.57 -19.08 3.55
CA ASN A 41 -8.98 -18.41 4.72
C ASN A 41 -7.69 -19.12 5.13
N GLY A 42 -6.64 -18.33 5.40
CA GLY A 42 -5.33 -18.86 5.75
C GLY A 42 -4.45 -19.31 4.57
N ALA A 43 -4.89 -19.16 3.32
CA ALA A 43 -4.12 -19.52 2.12
C ALA A 43 -2.95 -18.58 1.79
N GLY A 44 -2.59 -17.65 2.67
CA GLY A 44 -1.44 -16.76 2.48
C GLY A 44 -1.71 -15.47 1.69
N LYS A 45 -2.94 -15.22 1.20
CA LYS A 45 -3.27 -14.02 0.41
C LYS A 45 -2.84 -12.71 1.08
N SER A 46 -3.30 -12.50 2.32
CA SER A 46 -2.94 -11.30 3.09
C SER A 46 -1.46 -11.27 3.45
N THR A 47 -0.84 -12.45 3.66
CA THR A 47 0.61 -12.54 3.92
C THR A 47 1.40 -12.08 2.71
N MET A 48 1.03 -12.51 1.51
CA MET A 48 1.65 -12.06 0.26
C MET A 48 1.51 -10.54 0.09
N LEU A 49 0.30 -9.99 0.23
CA LEU A 49 0.07 -8.55 0.10
C LEU A 49 0.86 -7.73 1.14
N ASN A 50 0.92 -8.21 2.39
CA ASN A 50 1.70 -7.59 3.45
C ASN A 50 3.21 -7.71 3.21
N ALA A 51 3.68 -8.81 2.62
CA ALA A 51 5.08 -8.98 2.23
C ALA A 51 5.46 -7.99 1.11
N VAL A 52 4.60 -7.81 0.10
CA VAL A 52 4.80 -6.80 -0.96
C VAL A 52 4.79 -5.39 -0.37
N ALA A 53 3.85 -5.08 0.52
CA ALA A 53 3.75 -3.78 1.17
C ALA A 53 4.92 -3.47 2.12
N GLY A 54 5.63 -4.51 2.62
CA GLY A 54 6.72 -4.36 3.58
C GLY A 54 6.27 -4.25 5.03
N THR A 55 5.02 -4.60 5.32
CA THR A 55 4.49 -4.75 6.68
C THR A 55 5.19 -5.91 7.39
N TRP A 56 5.49 -6.98 6.65
CA TRP A 56 6.29 -8.11 7.11
C TRP A 56 7.46 -8.35 6.16
N PHE A 57 8.63 -8.62 6.73
CA PHE A 57 9.76 -9.08 5.94
C PHE A 57 9.59 -10.58 5.63
N VAL A 58 10.00 -10.95 4.43
CA VAL A 58 10.08 -12.35 4.01
C VAL A 58 11.31 -13.02 4.65
N ASP A 59 11.23 -14.32 4.87
CA ASP A 59 12.34 -15.07 5.45
C ASP A 59 13.39 -15.38 4.37
N GLU A 60 12.92 -15.71 3.16
CA GLU A 60 13.76 -15.95 1.98
C GLU A 60 13.09 -15.41 0.71
N GLY A 61 13.88 -15.24 -0.34
CA GLY A 61 13.44 -14.78 -1.64
C GLY A 61 13.69 -13.30 -1.87
N LYS A 62 13.19 -12.81 -3.03
CA LYS A 62 13.42 -11.44 -3.49
C LYS A 62 12.13 -10.81 -4.00
N ILE A 63 11.89 -9.55 -3.64
CA ILE A 63 10.78 -8.74 -4.12
C ILE A 63 11.35 -7.51 -4.83
N THR A 64 10.98 -7.31 -6.10
CA THR A 64 11.35 -6.10 -6.85
C THR A 64 10.11 -5.37 -7.36
N ILE A 65 10.15 -4.05 -7.36
CA ILE A 65 9.15 -3.17 -7.95
C ILE A 65 9.88 -2.23 -8.91
N ASP A 66 9.52 -2.26 -10.18
CA ASP A 66 10.17 -1.51 -11.27
C ASP A 66 11.70 -1.67 -11.23
N ASP A 67 12.16 -2.94 -11.18
CA ASP A 67 13.56 -3.37 -11.08
C ASP A 67 14.29 -2.95 -9.79
N ILE A 68 13.60 -2.27 -8.88
CA ILE A 68 14.17 -1.86 -7.60
C ILE A 68 13.94 -2.95 -6.56
N ASP A 69 15.02 -3.45 -5.97
CA ASP A 69 14.94 -4.41 -4.86
C ASP A 69 14.37 -3.74 -3.61
N VAL A 70 13.17 -4.16 -3.23
CA VAL A 70 12.47 -3.66 -2.05
C VAL A 70 12.45 -4.67 -0.89
N THR A 71 13.07 -5.84 -1.05
CA THR A 71 12.97 -6.98 -0.12
C THR A 71 13.22 -6.58 1.34
N LYS A 72 14.23 -5.75 1.59
CA LYS A 72 14.61 -5.28 2.93
C LYS A 72 14.16 -3.86 3.25
N LEU A 73 13.36 -3.23 2.38
CA LEU A 73 12.83 -1.90 2.64
C LEU A 73 11.61 -1.99 3.55
N PRO A 74 11.52 -1.19 4.62
CA PRO A 74 10.33 -1.12 5.45
C PRO A 74 9.17 -0.43 4.72
N GLU A 75 7.96 -0.63 5.19
CA GLU A 75 6.71 -0.16 4.57
C GLU A 75 6.74 1.32 4.16
N HIS A 76 7.22 2.21 5.05
CA HIS A 76 7.28 3.65 4.76
C HIS A 76 8.23 4.01 3.60
N LYS A 77 9.26 3.20 3.33
CA LYS A 77 10.16 3.38 2.19
C LYS A 77 9.59 2.78 0.91
N ARG A 78 8.77 1.73 1.01
CA ARG A 78 8.06 1.15 -0.15
C ARG A 78 6.86 1.99 -0.58
N ALA A 79 6.30 2.79 0.32
CA ALA A 79 5.12 3.61 0.06
C ALA A 79 5.23 4.55 -1.16
N LYS A 80 6.43 4.90 -1.59
CA LYS A 80 6.63 5.70 -2.81
C LYS A 80 6.43 4.90 -4.12
N TYR A 81 6.51 3.57 -4.06
CA TYR A 81 6.42 2.70 -5.22
C TYR A 81 5.05 2.02 -5.36
N LEU A 82 4.26 1.95 -4.28
CA LEU A 82 2.99 1.24 -4.28
C LEU A 82 1.89 2.02 -3.54
N GLY A 83 0.65 1.85 -4.00
CA GLY A 83 -0.55 2.27 -3.28
C GLY A 83 -1.21 1.08 -2.63
N ARG A 84 -1.81 1.27 -1.46
CA ARG A 84 -2.55 0.23 -0.75
C ARG A 84 -3.94 0.72 -0.39
N VAL A 85 -4.95 -0.09 -0.73
CA VAL A 85 -6.31 0.09 -0.25
C VAL A 85 -6.59 -1.02 0.75
N PHE A 86 -7.07 -0.65 1.93
CA PHE A 86 -7.42 -1.61 2.98
C PHE A 86 -8.87 -2.06 2.83
N GLN A 87 -9.19 -3.25 3.35
CA GLN A 87 -10.56 -3.76 3.39
C GLN A 87 -11.44 -2.88 4.28
N ASP A 88 -10.90 -2.42 5.42
CA ASP A 88 -11.53 -1.42 6.27
C ASP A 88 -11.07 -0.02 5.86
N PRO A 89 -11.97 0.84 5.36
CA PRO A 89 -11.64 2.20 4.94
C PRO A 89 -11.02 3.05 6.05
N MET A 90 -11.41 2.80 7.29
CA MET A 90 -10.90 3.53 8.46
C MET A 90 -9.42 3.28 8.73
N THR A 91 -8.89 2.15 8.28
CA THR A 91 -7.47 1.82 8.42
C THR A 91 -6.59 2.62 7.45
N GLY A 92 -7.15 3.01 6.29
CA GLY A 92 -6.42 3.72 5.24
C GLY A 92 -6.49 5.24 5.32
N THR A 93 -7.30 5.80 6.23
CA THR A 93 -7.54 7.25 6.35
C THR A 93 -7.36 7.72 7.79
N ALA A 94 -6.97 8.98 7.96
CA ALA A 94 -6.97 9.64 9.26
C ALA A 94 -8.38 10.21 9.52
N ALA A 95 -9.22 9.45 10.22
CA ALA A 95 -10.65 9.75 10.41
C ALA A 95 -10.93 11.11 11.08
N THR A 96 -9.98 11.64 11.84
CA THR A 96 -10.09 12.95 12.51
C THR A 96 -9.66 14.13 11.63
N MET A 97 -9.04 13.86 10.50
CA MET A 97 -8.57 14.87 9.55
C MET A 97 -9.62 15.13 8.46
N GLN A 98 -9.54 16.32 7.87
CA GLN A 98 -10.41 16.70 6.76
C GLN A 98 -10.07 15.90 5.48
N ILE A 99 -11.00 15.84 4.53
CA ILE A 99 -10.78 15.16 3.23
C ILE A 99 -9.55 15.75 2.53
N GLU A 100 -9.42 17.07 2.44
CA GLU A 100 -8.26 17.72 1.79
C GLU A 100 -6.94 17.42 2.52
N GLU A 101 -6.96 17.26 3.84
CA GLU A 101 -5.77 16.90 4.62
C GLU A 101 -5.32 15.46 4.34
N ASN A 102 -6.27 14.52 4.27
CA ASN A 102 -6.03 13.15 3.88
C ASN A 102 -5.45 13.06 2.46
N MET A 103 -6.02 13.81 1.52
CA MET A 103 -5.52 13.88 0.14
C MET A 103 -4.11 14.49 0.08
N ALA A 104 -3.83 15.51 0.88
CA ALA A 104 -2.50 16.12 0.96
C ALA A 104 -1.44 15.14 1.51
N LEU A 105 -1.80 14.32 2.51
CA LEU A 105 -0.93 13.26 3.00
C LEU A 105 -0.63 12.22 1.92
N ALA A 106 -1.65 11.80 1.19
CA ALA A 106 -1.50 10.85 0.09
C ALA A 106 -0.63 11.42 -1.05
N ALA A 107 -0.86 12.67 -1.45
CA ALA A 107 -0.11 13.34 -2.52
C ALA A 107 1.39 13.53 -2.15
N ARG A 108 1.70 13.68 -0.87
CA ARG A 108 3.08 13.88 -0.39
C ARG A 108 3.80 12.59 0.00
N ARG A 109 3.23 11.46 -0.32
CA ARG A 109 3.81 10.14 -0.03
C ARG A 109 5.18 10.01 -0.72
N GLY A 110 6.19 9.62 0.06
CA GLY A 110 7.56 9.48 -0.43
C GLY A 110 8.33 10.80 -0.65
N MET A 111 7.71 11.95 -0.38
CA MET A 111 8.37 13.25 -0.47
C MET A 111 9.05 13.62 0.84
N THR A 112 10.10 14.45 0.74
CA THR A 112 10.75 15.05 1.91
C THR A 112 9.83 16.09 2.53
N ARG A 113 9.65 16.02 3.83
CA ARG A 113 8.85 17.02 4.57
C ARG A 113 9.58 18.36 4.61
N SER A 114 8.83 19.45 4.46
CA SER A 114 9.33 20.81 4.62
C SER A 114 8.35 21.64 5.48
N LEU A 115 8.81 22.76 6.01
CA LEU A 115 8.00 23.73 6.80
C LEU A 115 7.12 24.64 5.90
N LYS A 116 6.68 24.17 4.74
CA LYS A 116 5.77 24.91 3.86
C LYS A 116 4.33 24.86 4.39
N ALA A 117 3.52 25.84 3.95
CA ALA A 117 2.07 25.87 4.22
C ALA A 117 1.41 24.52 3.91
N GLY A 118 0.45 24.13 4.75
CA GLY A 118 -0.15 22.81 4.72
C GLY A 118 -0.77 22.44 3.37
N ILE A 119 -1.70 23.26 2.86
CA ILE A 119 -2.38 23.04 1.57
C ILE A 119 -2.47 24.40 0.87
N THR A 120 -2.00 24.48 -0.36
CA THR A 120 -2.10 25.66 -1.20
C THR A 120 -3.44 25.71 -1.94
N ALA A 121 -3.85 26.90 -2.42
CA ALA A 121 -5.06 27.03 -3.23
C ALA A 121 -5.02 26.16 -4.51
N LYS A 122 -3.82 26.03 -5.13
CA LYS A 122 -3.62 25.18 -6.30
C LYS A 122 -3.79 23.69 -5.98
N GLU A 123 -3.28 23.23 -4.85
CA GLU A 123 -3.47 21.84 -4.39
C GLU A 123 -4.94 21.56 -4.08
N ARG A 124 -5.64 22.51 -3.44
CA ARG A 124 -7.06 22.38 -3.14
C ARG A 124 -7.91 22.26 -4.41
N GLU A 125 -7.60 23.05 -5.44
CA GLU A 125 -8.31 22.94 -6.73
C GLU A 125 -8.03 21.60 -7.39
N PHE A 126 -6.78 21.14 -7.39
CA PHE A 126 -6.42 19.80 -7.88
C PHE A 126 -7.19 18.69 -7.15
N TYR A 127 -7.29 18.75 -5.81
CA TYR A 127 -8.05 17.75 -5.04
C TYR A 127 -9.55 17.79 -5.37
N ARG A 128 -10.11 18.98 -5.60
CA ARG A 128 -11.49 19.13 -6.02
C ARG A 128 -11.74 18.46 -7.37
N GLU A 129 -10.86 18.65 -8.34
CA GLU A 129 -10.95 18.01 -9.65
C GLU A 129 -10.87 16.49 -9.54
N GLN A 130 -9.96 15.95 -8.71
CA GLN A 130 -9.88 14.50 -8.51
C GLN A 130 -11.16 13.92 -7.89
N LEU A 131 -11.78 14.62 -6.95
CA LEU A 131 -13.03 14.18 -6.33
C LEU A 131 -14.23 14.25 -7.28
N LYS A 132 -14.26 15.22 -8.20
CA LYS A 132 -15.31 15.30 -9.24
C LYS A 132 -15.37 14.05 -10.10
N ILE A 133 -14.23 13.41 -10.38
CA ILE A 133 -14.15 12.18 -11.18
C ILE A 133 -14.97 11.06 -10.53
N LEU A 134 -15.10 11.05 -9.19
CA LEU A 134 -15.86 10.04 -8.47
C LEU A 134 -17.38 10.23 -8.60
N GLY A 135 -17.87 11.44 -8.93
CA GLY A 135 -19.31 11.73 -9.07
C GLY A 135 -20.11 11.58 -7.77
N LEU A 136 -19.48 11.75 -6.61
CA LEU A 136 -20.09 11.55 -5.29
C LEU A 136 -20.41 12.86 -4.55
N GLY A 137 -20.21 14.03 -5.17
CA GLY A 137 -20.40 15.34 -4.54
C GLY A 137 -19.41 15.65 -3.42
N LEU A 138 -18.28 14.95 -3.36
CA LEU A 138 -17.24 15.15 -2.35
C LEU A 138 -16.38 16.38 -2.62
N GLU A 139 -16.37 16.88 -3.84
CA GLU A 139 -15.64 18.07 -4.27
C GLU A 139 -16.06 19.34 -3.51
N ASP A 140 -17.31 19.39 -3.05
CA ASP A 140 -17.85 20.50 -2.25
C ASP A 140 -17.65 20.32 -0.75
N ARG A 141 -17.11 19.17 -0.33
CA ARG A 141 -16.95 18.76 1.07
C ARG A 141 -15.50 18.58 1.52
N LEU A 142 -14.55 19.21 0.84
CA LEU A 142 -13.11 19.09 1.11
C LEU A 142 -12.72 19.30 2.57
N THR A 143 -13.41 20.20 3.28
CA THR A 143 -13.16 20.52 4.69
C THR A 143 -13.98 19.66 5.67
N SER A 144 -14.79 18.72 5.19
CA SER A 144 -15.48 17.75 6.03
C SER A 144 -14.52 16.65 6.50
N LYS A 145 -14.85 16.03 7.64
CA LYS A 145 -14.15 14.89 8.21
C LYS A 145 -14.84 13.59 7.83
#